data_3d30bd4887331a4ae01d64a7eab92ecc
#
_entry.id   3d30bd4887331a4ae01d64a7eab92ecc
#
_cell.length_a   1.000
_cell.length_b   1.000
_cell.length_c   1.000
_cell.angle_alpha   90.00
_cell.angle_beta   90.00
_cell.angle_gamma   90.00
#
_symmetry.space_group_name_H-M   'P 1'
#
loop_
_entity.id
_entity.type
_entity.pdbx_description
1 polymer ?
#
loop_
_entity_poly.entity_id
_entity_poly.type
_entity_poly.pdbx_seq_one_letter_code
_entity_poly.pdbx_strand_id
1 'polypeptide(L)'
;MIKKIKIESNIKQRLDKFLKKNFTSLTQSFIEKNIRKKNILVNNEKCLSKKILKQNDQINILNYHPDIYKNRIVFKRNINISKSQIDLFKKSIIYEEKNFLILNKWSGISSQGGTKIKISIDDIIKRMSPEYRLVHRLDLDTSGLLIISKNLEYAQIFGKLFKTNNINKYYFAICEGKPKYNESSVDLKINTKSNNTTSDTKTFFKALNYKNGISQI
;
A
#
# COMPACT_ATOMS: atom_id res chain seq x y z
N MET A 1 3.97 -6.48 32.97
CA MET A 1 3.59 -7.92 32.94
C MET A 1 4.22 -8.56 31.72
N ILE A 2 4.63 -9.85 31.81
CA ILE A 2 5.14 -10.59 30.64
C ILE A 2 4.05 -11.55 30.15
N LYS A 3 3.76 -11.53 28.84
CA LYS A 3 2.86 -12.49 28.20
C LYS A 3 3.69 -13.44 27.34
N LYS A 4 3.54 -14.74 27.58
CA LYS A 4 4.17 -15.79 26.77
C LYS A 4 3.10 -16.48 25.92
N ILE A 5 3.37 -16.65 24.62
CA ILE A 5 2.46 -17.30 23.66
C ILE A 5 3.27 -18.40 22.96
N LYS A 6 2.89 -19.65 23.17
CA LYS A 6 3.49 -20.81 22.49
C LYS A 6 2.74 -21.07 21.18
N ILE A 7 3.48 -21.35 20.12
CA ILE A 7 2.93 -21.73 18.81
C ILE A 7 2.73 -23.24 18.79
N GLU A 8 1.48 -23.66 18.87
CA GLU A 8 1.14 -25.10 19.01
C GLU A 8 1.13 -25.85 17.68
N SER A 9 0.94 -25.14 16.57
CA SER A 9 0.86 -25.75 15.23
C SER A 9 1.80 -25.07 14.23
N ASN A 10 2.10 -25.76 13.12
CA ASN A 10 2.96 -25.21 12.06
C ASN A 10 2.16 -24.22 11.16
N ILE A 11 2.00 -23.01 11.64
CA ILE A 11 1.16 -21.98 11.00
C ILE A 11 1.81 -21.24 9.83
N LYS A 12 3.11 -21.46 9.55
CA LYS A 12 3.88 -20.76 8.49
C LYS A 12 3.48 -19.28 8.31
N GLN A 13 3.24 -18.57 9.41
CA GLN A 13 2.75 -17.20 9.43
C GLN A 13 3.84 -16.25 9.94
N ARG A 14 3.90 -15.03 9.38
CA ARG A 14 4.80 -13.98 9.87
C ARG A 14 4.39 -13.52 11.26
N LEU A 15 5.38 -13.19 12.10
CA LEU A 15 5.18 -12.70 13.47
C LEU A 15 4.23 -11.48 13.52
N ASP A 16 4.43 -10.48 12.65
CA ASP A 16 3.57 -9.28 12.62
C ASP A 16 2.11 -9.62 12.29
N LYS A 17 1.88 -10.53 11.36
CA LYS A 17 0.54 -10.99 10.99
C LYS A 17 -0.12 -11.80 12.10
N PHE A 18 0.65 -12.65 12.77
CA PHE A 18 0.19 -13.41 13.93
C PHE A 18 -0.25 -12.48 15.06
N LEU A 19 0.60 -11.51 15.44
CA LEU A 19 0.28 -10.54 16.48
C LEU A 19 -0.96 -9.71 16.14
N LYS A 20 -1.08 -9.25 14.89
CA LYS A 20 -2.24 -8.47 14.44
C LYS A 20 -3.52 -9.29 14.39
N LYS A 21 -3.44 -10.61 14.12
CA LYS A 21 -4.59 -11.52 14.16
C LYS A 21 -5.08 -11.76 15.59
N ASN A 22 -4.15 -11.95 16.53
CA ASN A 22 -4.46 -12.24 17.93
C ASN A 22 -4.78 -10.98 18.76
N PHE A 23 -4.30 -9.81 18.32
CA PHE A 23 -4.51 -8.52 18.99
C PHE A 23 -4.89 -7.48 17.95
N THR A 24 -6.16 -7.42 17.58
CA THR A 24 -6.65 -6.54 16.50
C THR A 24 -6.54 -5.04 16.84
N SER A 25 -6.30 -4.70 18.11
CA SER A 25 -5.98 -3.33 18.55
C SER A 25 -4.63 -2.82 18.07
N LEU A 26 -3.68 -3.71 17.74
CA LEU A 26 -2.32 -3.33 17.41
C LEU A 26 -2.20 -2.78 15.99
N THR A 27 -1.56 -1.63 15.87
CA THR A 27 -1.15 -1.09 14.57
C THR A 27 0.18 -1.71 14.13
N GLN A 28 0.45 -1.71 12.81
CA GLN A 28 1.74 -2.19 12.29
C GLN A 28 2.91 -1.41 12.91
N SER A 29 2.79 -0.08 12.99
CA SER A 29 3.82 0.78 13.58
C SER A 29 4.10 0.44 15.06
N PHE A 30 3.06 0.12 15.83
CA PHE A 30 3.22 -0.30 17.22
C PHE A 30 4.00 -1.62 17.31
N ILE A 31 3.64 -2.62 16.49
CA ILE A 31 4.32 -3.93 16.44
C ILE A 31 5.80 -3.73 16.10
N GLU A 32 6.11 -3.01 15.02
CA GLU A 32 7.46 -2.72 14.56
C GLU A 32 8.30 -1.99 15.65
N LYS A 33 7.71 -0.99 16.29
CA LYS A 33 8.36 -0.24 17.38
C LYS A 33 8.71 -1.14 18.55
N ASN A 34 7.79 -2.04 18.98
CA ASN A 34 8.03 -2.92 20.12
C ASN A 34 9.01 -4.05 19.80
N ILE A 35 9.05 -4.57 18.57
CA ILE A 35 10.07 -5.51 18.12
C ILE A 35 11.46 -4.83 18.15
N ARG A 36 11.59 -3.62 17.60
CA ARG A 36 12.87 -2.86 17.64
C ARG A 36 13.35 -2.59 19.06
N LYS A 37 12.44 -2.26 19.98
CA LYS A 37 12.74 -2.01 21.40
C LYS A 37 13.00 -3.31 22.19
N LYS A 38 12.99 -4.48 21.55
CA LYS A 38 13.11 -5.78 22.20
C LYS A 38 12.01 -6.10 23.23
N ASN A 39 10.89 -5.40 23.17
CA ASN A 39 9.71 -5.69 23.99
C ASN A 39 8.93 -6.91 23.50
N ILE A 40 9.17 -7.32 22.25
CA ILE A 40 8.62 -8.54 21.64
C ILE A 40 9.79 -9.36 21.13
N LEU A 41 9.91 -10.56 21.65
CA LEU A 41 10.99 -11.53 21.37
C LEU A 41 10.37 -12.85 20.88
N VAL A 42 11.13 -13.63 20.14
CA VAL A 42 10.78 -15.02 19.80
C VAL A 42 11.91 -15.91 20.28
N ASN A 43 11.59 -16.89 21.14
CA ASN A 43 12.55 -17.78 21.80
C ASN A 43 13.60 -17.00 22.61
N ASN A 44 13.18 -15.90 23.29
CA ASN A 44 14.03 -14.95 24.02
C ASN A 44 15.04 -14.17 23.16
N GLU A 45 14.98 -14.29 21.84
CA GLU A 45 15.88 -13.63 20.90
C GLU A 45 15.22 -12.46 20.16
N LYS A 46 16.05 -11.49 19.79
CA LYS A 46 15.64 -10.40 18.89
C LYS A 46 15.28 -10.97 17.51
N CYS A 47 14.17 -10.53 16.97
CA CYS A 47 13.71 -10.97 15.67
C CYS A 47 13.26 -9.79 14.79
N LEU A 48 12.97 -10.09 13.54
CA LEU A 48 12.31 -9.15 12.62
C LEU A 48 10.81 -9.43 12.59
N SER A 49 10.01 -8.40 12.31
CA SER A 49 8.55 -8.53 12.15
C SER A 49 8.13 -9.56 11.10
N LYS A 50 8.95 -9.73 10.06
CA LYS A 50 8.77 -10.70 8.98
C LYS A 50 9.18 -12.14 9.32
N LYS A 51 9.71 -12.41 10.54
CA LYS A 51 10.07 -13.78 10.97
C LYS A 51 8.87 -14.70 10.78
N ILE A 52 9.08 -15.82 10.09
CA ILE A 52 8.09 -16.89 9.96
C ILE A 52 8.11 -17.71 11.25
N LEU A 53 6.96 -17.82 11.88
CA LEU A 53 6.78 -18.62 13.09
C LEU A 53 6.72 -20.10 12.75
N LYS A 54 7.36 -20.91 13.59
CA LYS A 54 7.39 -22.37 13.53
C LYS A 54 6.65 -22.96 14.74
N GLN A 55 6.28 -24.23 14.65
CA GLN A 55 5.77 -24.96 15.80
C GLN A 55 6.79 -24.93 16.94
N ASN A 56 6.31 -24.79 18.16
CA ASN A 56 7.05 -24.63 19.41
C ASN A 56 7.81 -23.30 19.58
N ASP A 57 7.75 -22.37 18.62
CA ASP A 57 8.22 -21.02 18.89
C ASP A 57 7.46 -20.40 20.05
N GLN A 58 8.19 -19.69 20.93
CA GLN A 58 7.63 -18.95 22.05
C GLN A 58 7.76 -17.45 21.83
N ILE A 59 6.63 -16.74 21.72
CA ILE A 59 6.61 -15.29 21.63
C ILE A 59 6.53 -14.72 23.05
N ASN A 60 7.47 -13.87 23.42
CA ASN A 60 7.53 -13.19 24.71
C ASN A 60 7.24 -11.70 24.50
N ILE A 61 6.18 -11.20 25.13
CA ILE A 61 5.81 -9.78 25.14
C ILE A 61 6.15 -9.25 26.54
N LEU A 62 7.25 -8.49 26.66
CA LEU A 62 7.80 -8.08 27.95
C LEU A 62 6.95 -6.99 28.64
N ASN A 63 6.40 -6.05 27.86
CA ASN A 63 5.57 -4.97 28.37
C ASN A 63 4.10 -5.20 27.97
N TYR A 64 3.58 -6.37 28.31
CA TYR A 64 2.19 -6.71 28.04
C TYR A 64 1.24 -5.93 28.94
N HIS A 65 0.28 -5.28 28.33
CA HIS A 65 -0.84 -4.61 29.01
C HIS A 65 -2.17 -5.02 28.34
N PRO A 66 -3.15 -5.60 29.08
CA PRO A 66 -4.40 -6.10 28.50
C PRO A 66 -5.15 -5.05 27.68
N ASP A 67 -5.15 -3.79 28.13
CA ASP A 67 -5.85 -2.70 27.42
C ASP A 67 -5.22 -2.33 26.07
N ILE A 68 -3.93 -2.62 25.90
CA ILE A 68 -3.22 -2.40 24.64
C ILE A 68 -3.33 -3.62 23.73
N TYR A 69 -3.12 -4.82 24.29
CA TYR A 69 -3.12 -6.09 23.59
C TYR A 69 -4.51 -6.75 23.67
N LYS A 70 -5.50 -6.13 23.07
CA LYS A 70 -6.88 -6.63 23.08
C LYS A 70 -7.43 -6.82 21.67
N ASN A 71 -8.50 -7.57 21.58
CA ASN A 71 -9.29 -7.65 20.37
C ASN A 71 -10.30 -6.49 20.37
N ARG A 72 -10.15 -5.59 19.40
CA ARG A 72 -11.20 -4.63 19.08
C ARG A 72 -12.15 -5.26 18.08
N ILE A 73 -13.43 -5.01 18.24
CA ILE A 73 -14.39 -5.29 17.17
C ILE A 73 -14.01 -4.39 16.01
N VAL A 74 -13.37 -4.99 15.00
CA VAL A 74 -13.08 -4.28 13.76
C VAL A 74 -14.38 -4.28 12.97
N PHE A 75 -15.13 -3.21 13.04
CA PHE A 75 -16.25 -3.01 12.12
C PHE A 75 -15.65 -3.01 10.71
N LYS A 76 -15.92 -4.08 9.96
CA LYS A 76 -15.66 -4.06 8.53
C LYS A 76 -16.47 -2.89 7.96
N ARG A 77 -15.80 -1.96 7.27
CA ARG A 77 -16.51 -0.91 6.54
C ARG A 77 -17.54 -1.59 5.65
N ASN A 78 -18.82 -1.32 5.92
CA ASN A 78 -19.87 -1.77 5.02
C ASN A 78 -19.84 -0.83 3.81
N ILE A 79 -19.06 -1.20 2.78
CA ILE A 79 -18.89 -0.39 1.58
C ILE A 79 -19.96 -0.84 0.61
N ASN A 80 -20.96 0.00 0.42
CA ASN A 80 -21.97 -0.22 -0.59
C ASN A 80 -21.45 0.29 -1.95
N ILE A 81 -21.06 -0.63 -2.82
CA ILE A 81 -20.61 -0.33 -4.19
C ILE A 81 -21.81 -0.49 -5.09
N SER A 82 -22.22 0.61 -5.72
CA SER A 82 -23.37 0.61 -6.62
C SER A 82 -23.07 -0.12 -7.94
N LYS A 83 -24.12 -0.57 -8.61
CA LYS A 83 -23.99 -1.18 -9.94
C LYS A 83 -23.33 -0.22 -10.93
N SER A 84 -23.71 1.06 -10.90
CA SER A 84 -23.13 2.09 -11.77
C SER A 84 -21.61 2.25 -11.58
N GLN A 85 -21.09 2.10 -10.36
CA GLN A 85 -19.65 2.16 -10.08
C GLN A 85 -18.92 0.94 -10.66
N ILE A 86 -19.52 -0.24 -10.59
CA ILE A 86 -18.97 -1.45 -11.21
C ILE A 86 -18.98 -1.32 -12.74
N ASP A 87 -20.04 -0.79 -13.30
CA ASP A 87 -20.17 -0.60 -14.75
C ASP A 87 -19.17 0.45 -15.26
N LEU A 88 -18.98 1.55 -14.52
CA LEU A 88 -17.95 2.55 -14.81
C LEU A 88 -16.56 1.92 -14.77
N PHE A 89 -16.26 1.13 -13.73
CA PHE A 89 -14.99 0.43 -13.62
C PHE A 89 -14.75 -0.48 -14.84
N LYS A 90 -15.73 -1.31 -15.22
CA LYS A 90 -15.63 -2.19 -16.39
C LYS A 90 -15.39 -1.43 -17.68
N LYS A 91 -16.09 -0.32 -17.90
CA LYS A 91 -15.92 0.56 -19.07
C LYS A 91 -14.53 1.24 -19.10
N SER A 92 -13.90 1.40 -17.96
CA SER A 92 -12.58 2.02 -17.83
C SER A 92 -11.43 1.03 -18.02
N ILE A 93 -11.70 -0.26 -18.17
CA ILE A 93 -10.67 -1.26 -18.52
C ILE A 93 -10.28 -1.05 -19.99
N ILE A 94 -9.00 -0.75 -20.23
CA ILE A 94 -8.47 -0.49 -21.58
C ILE A 94 -7.64 -1.66 -22.11
N TYR A 95 -7.22 -2.56 -21.22
CA TYR A 95 -6.48 -3.75 -21.60
C TYR A 95 -6.71 -4.84 -20.56
N GLU A 96 -6.89 -6.09 -21.00
CA GLU A 96 -7.15 -7.20 -20.10
C GLU A 96 -6.50 -8.48 -20.61
N GLU A 97 -5.75 -9.13 -19.72
CA GLU A 97 -5.10 -10.41 -19.93
C GLU A 97 -5.54 -11.43 -18.85
N LYS A 98 -5.13 -12.69 -19.03
CA LYS A 98 -5.41 -13.77 -18.07
C LYS A 98 -4.99 -13.40 -16.65
N ASN A 99 -3.85 -12.73 -16.49
CA ASN A 99 -3.19 -12.54 -15.19
C ASN A 99 -3.25 -11.10 -14.67
N PHE A 100 -3.59 -10.13 -15.50
CA PHE A 100 -3.71 -8.72 -15.09
C PHE A 100 -4.66 -7.96 -16.01
N LEU A 101 -5.02 -6.76 -15.58
CA LEU A 101 -5.73 -5.79 -16.41
C LEU A 101 -5.14 -4.39 -16.18
N ILE A 102 -5.37 -3.50 -17.14
CA ILE A 102 -5.01 -2.09 -17.08
C ILE A 102 -6.30 -1.27 -17.10
N LEU A 103 -6.45 -0.47 -16.06
CA LEU A 103 -7.57 0.45 -15.90
C LEU A 103 -7.12 1.87 -16.26
N ASN A 104 -7.89 2.61 -17.04
CA ASN A 104 -7.79 4.06 -17.11
C ASN A 104 -8.54 4.65 -15.92
N LYS A 105 -7.82 4.84 -14.79
CA LYS A 105 -8.41 5.38 -13.56
C LYS A 105 -8.86 6.81 -13.81
N TRP A 106 -10.12 7.10 -13.52
CA TRP A 106 -10.63 8.48 -13.57
C TRP A 106 -10.18 9.29 -12.35
N SER A 107 -10.17 10.62 -12.48
CA SER A 107 -9.91 11.55 -11.39
C SER A 107 -11.04 11.52 -10.35
N GLY A 108 -10.75 11.88 -9.10
CA GLY A 108 -11.72 11.95 -8.01
C GLY A 108 -11.99 10.62 -7.30
N ILE A 109 -11.35 9.51 -7.70
CA ILE A 109 -11.41 8.24 -6.96
C ILE A 109 -10.04 7.83 -6.43
N SER A 110 -9.99 7.43 -5.17
CA SER A 110 -8.75 6.92 -4.56
C SER A 110 -8.40 5.53 -5.07
N SER A 111 -7.12 5.26 -5.27
CA SER A 111 -6.64 3.90 -5.58
C SER A 111 -6.88 2.95 -4.42
N GLN A 112 -6.60 3.37 -3.19
CA GLN A 112 -6.77 2.56 -1.97
C GLN A 112 -7.64 3.25 -0.93
N GLY A 113 -8.31 2.46 -0.10
CA GLY A 113 -9.08 2.95 1.01
C GLY A 113 -8.22 3.66 2.08
N GLY A 114 -8.83 4.56 2.83
CA GLY A 114 -8.22 5.32 3.93
C GLY A 114 -9.29 5.86 4.87
N THR A 115 -8.88 6.58 5.92
CA THR A 115 -9.75 7.03 7.01
C THR A 115 -10.94 7.89 6.54
N LYS A 116 -10.74 8.69 5.49
CA LYS A 116 -11.77 9.60 4.93
C LYS A 116 -12.26 9.17 3.54
N ILE A 117 -11.84 8.01 3.05
CA ILE A 117 -12.18 7.53 1.71
C ILE A 117 -13.47 6.75 1.77
N LYS A 118 -14.52 7.19 1.06
CA LYS A 118 -15.80 6.48 0.97
C LYS A 118 -15.66 5.18 0.18
N ILE A 119 -15.14 5.26 -1.03
CA ILE A 119 -14.93 4.13 -1.96
C ILE A 119 -13.60 4.33 -2.66
N SER A 120 -12.89 3.23 -2.93
CA SER A 120 -11.64 3.19 -3.67
C SER A 120 -11.69 2.12 -4.77
N ILE A 121 -10.74 2.19 -5.72
CA ILE A 121 -10.56 1.14 -6.73
C ILE A 121 -10.29 -0.22 -6.05
N ASP A 122 -9.51 -0.25 -4.95
CA ASP A 122 -9.23 -1.47 -4.18
C ASP A 122 -10.51 -2.10 -3.61
N ASP A 123 -11.48 -1.29 -3.20
CA ASP A 123 -12.78 -1.78 -2.74
C ASP A 123 -13.57 -2.42 -3.89
N ILE A 124 -13.57 -1.78 -5.07
CA ILE A 124 -14.29 -2.29 -6.25
C ILE A 124 -13.70 -3.62 -6.72
N ILE A 125 -12.37 -3.71 -6.88
CA ILE A 125 -11.73 -4.94 -7.36
C ILE A 125 -11.90 -6.11 -6.38
N LYS A 126 -11.89 -5.87 -5.06
CA LYS A 126 -12.16 -6.89 -4.04
C LYS A 126 -13.60 -7.38 -4.05
N ARG A 127 -14.53 -6.55 -4.48
CA ARG A 127 -15.92 -6.97 -4.71
C ARG A 127 -16.05 -7.86 -5.95
N MET A 128 -15.21 -7.63 -6.97
CA MET A 128 -15.20 -8.44 -8.20
C MET A 128 -14.50 -9.77 -7.97
N SER A 129 -13.33 -9.76 -7.34
CA SER A 129 -12.59 -10.96 -6.96
C SER A 129 -11.68 -10.70 -5.75
N PRO A 130 -11.65 -11.61 -4.75
CA PRO A 130 -10.75 -11.51 -3.61
C PRO A 130 -9.27 -11.68 -3.99
N GLU A 131 -9.00 -12.20 -5.19
CA GLU A 131 -7.64 -12.42 -5.69
C GLU A 131 -7.03 -11.19 -6.35
N TYR A 132 -7.85 -10.24 -6.78
CA TYR A 132 -7.37 -9.03 -7.43
C TYR A 132 -6.56 -8.14 -6.46
N ARG A 133 -5.47 -7.59 -6.96
CA ARG A 133 -4.53 -6.76 -6.18
C ARG A 133 -4.10 -5.54 -6.95
N LEU A 134 -4.11 -4.38 -6.27
CA LEU A 134 -3.37 -3.22 -6.73
C LEU A 134 -1.87 -3.47 -6.57
N VAL A 135 -1.09 -3.17 -7.58
CA VAL A 135 0.36 -3.31 -7.59
C VAL A 135 1.09 -1.97 -7.46
N HIS A 136 0.39 -0.89 -7.77
CA HIS A 136 0.81 0.49 -7.53
C HIS A 136 -0.41 1.38 -7.24
N ARG A 137 -0.19 2.67 -7.10
CA ARG A 137 -1.25 3.63 -6.83
C ARG A 137 -1.06 4.89 -7.66
N LEU A 138 -2.17 5.53 -7.99
CA LEU A 138 -2.27 6.92 -8.42
C LEU A 138 -2.99 7.70 -7.32
N ASP A 139 -2.70 8.98 -7.20
CA ASP A 139 -3.35 9.83 -6.21
C ASP A 139 -4.82 10.10 -6.60
N LEU A 140 -5.58 10.67 -5.68
CA LEU A 140 -7.02 10.88 -5.82
C LEU A 140 -7.35 11.60 -7.13
N ASP A 141 -6.70 12.72 -7.38
CA ASP A 141 -6.99 13.62 -8.50
C ASP A 141 -6.22 13.27 -9.78
N THR A 142 -5.29 12.31 -9.70
CA THR A 142 -4.54 11.81 -10.85
C THR A 142 -5.35 10.77 -11.60
N SER A 143 -5.58 10.99 -12.88
CA SER A 143 -6.14 9.99 -13.81
C SER A 143 -5.05 9.22 -14.54
N GLY A 144 -5.41 8.13 -15.24
CA GLY A 144 -4.52 7.38 -16.12
C GLY A 144 -4.32 5.92 -15.72
N LEU A 145 -3.22 5.33 -16.18
CA LEU A 145 -3.00 3.89 -16.18
C LEU A 145 -2.78 3.33 -14.77
N LEU A 146 -3.62 2.39 -14.38
CA LEU A 146 -3.52 1.65 -13.12
C LEU A 146 -3.51 0.14 -13.41
N ILE A 147 -2.43 -0.53 -13.06
CA ILE A 147 -2.26 -1.97 -13.25
C ILE A 147 -2.89 -2.71 -12.06
N ILE A 148 -3.72 -3.69 -12.35
CA ILE A 148 -4.37 -4.56 -11.38
C ILE A 148 -4.00 -6.00 -11.72
N SER A 149 -3.35 -6.71 -10.82
CA SER A 149 -3.10 -8.14 -10.98
C SER A 149 -4.34 -8.95 -10.62
N LYS A 150 -4.56 -10.04 -11.33
CA LYS A 150 -5.67 -10.97 -11.09
C LYS A 150 -5.29 -12.14 -10.16
N ASN A 151 -3.99 -12.26 -9.83
CA ASN A 151 -3.49 -13.31 -8.93
C ASN A 151 -2.27 -12.82 -8.14
N LEU A 152 -1.84 -13.62 -7.16
CA LEU A 152 -0.73 -13.27 -6.28
C LEU A 152 0.62 -13.29 -6.99
N GLU A 153 0.83 -14.18 -7.94
CA GLU A 153 2.08 -14.30 -8.69
C GLU A 153 2.40 -13.00 -9.43
N TYR A 154 1.46 -12.52 -10.24
CA TYR A 154 1.62 -11.26 -10.98
C TYR A 154 1.64 -10.04 -10.07
N ALA A 155 0.97 -10.09 -8.92
CA ALA A 155 1.11 -9.04 -7.91
C ALA A 155 2.55 -8.94 -7.38
N GLN A 156 3.23 -10.08 -7.20
CA GLN A 156 4.64 -10.12 -6.78
C GLN A 156 5.58 -9.65 -7.90
N ILE A 157 5.35 -10.07 -9.15
CA ILE A 157 6.13 -9.67 -10.32
C ILE A 157 6.07 -8.14 -10.49
N PHE A 158 4.88 -7.57 -10.61
CA PHE A 158 4.72 -6.12 -10.75
C PHE A 158 5.23 -5.36 -9.52
N GLY A 159 4.96 -5.87 -8.32
CA GLY A 159 5.47 -5.29 -7.07
C GLY A 159 6.99 -5.22 -7.04
N LYS A 160 7.69 -6.23 -7.58
CA LYS A 160 9.15 -6.22 -7.74
C LYS A 160 9.59 -5.16 -8.77
N LEU A 161 8.95 -5.12 -9.95
CA LEU A 161 9.26 -4.15 -11.01
C LEU A 161 9.11 -2.70 -10.52
N PHE A 162 8.02 -2.39 -9.82
CA PHE A 162 7.84 -1.06 -9.22
C PHE A 162 8.88 -0.75 -8.14
N LYS A 163 9.22 -1.73 -7.30
CA LYS A 163 10.20 -1.56 -6.22
C LYS A 163 11.61 -1.34 -6.72
N THR A 164 11.99 -1.97 -7.83
CA THR A 164 13.33 -1.86 -8.44
C THR A 164 13.42 -0.76 -9.49
N ASN A 165 12.38 0.07 -9.62
CA ASN A 165 12.26 1.13 -10.64
C ASN A 165 12.46 0.64 -12.09
N ASN A 166 12.12 -0.63 -12.37
CA ASN A 166 12.19 -1.21 -13.71
C ASN A 166 10.90 -0.95 -14.53
N ILE A 167 10.18 0.11 -14.18
CA ILE A 167 9.01 0.60 -14.92
C ILE A 167 9.19 2.09 -15.14
N ASN A 168 9.21 2.49 -16.41
CA ASN A 168 9.18 3.90 -16.77
C ASN A 168 7.77 4.45 -16.58
N LYS A 169 7.66 5.59 -15.92
CA LYS A 169 6.40 6.26 -15.62
C LYS A 169 6.40 7.62 -16.32
N TYR A 170 5.44 7.81 -17.19
CA TYR A 170 5.23 9.08 -17.89
C TYR A 170 3.92 9.71 -17.40
N TYR A 171 3.97 10.99 -17.13
CA TYR A 171 2.83 11.79 -16.72
C TYR A 171 2.71 13.00 -17.62
N PHE A 172 1.48 13.35 -17.93
CA PHE A 172 1.17 14.63 -18.54
C PHE A 172 0.67 15.56 -17.45
N ALA A 173 1.27 16.73 -17.32
CA ALA A 173 0.90 17.71 -16.32
C ALA A 173 0.60 19.07 -16.94
N ILE A 174 -0.36 19.76 -16.37
CA ILE A 174 -0.67 21.16 -16.67
C ILE A 174 -0.19 21.99 -15.49
N CYS A 175 0.71 22.94 -15.75
CA CYS A 175 1.34 23.74 -14.74
C CYS A 175 1.12 25.23 -15.01
N GLU A 176 0.99 26.03 -13.95
CA GLU A 176 0.96 27.48 -14.05
C GLU A 176 2.38 28.02 -14.29
N GLY A 177 2.49 29.05 -15.14
CA GLY A 177 3.74 29.70 -15.47
C GLY A 177 4.53 29.00 -16.59
N LYS A 178 5.65 29.63 -16.97
CA LYS A 178 6.60 29.12 -17.97
C LYS A 178 7.82 28.53 -17.29
N PRO A 179 8.16 27.26 -17.54
CA PRO A 179 9.39 26.67 -17.02
C PRO A 179 10.61 27.46 -17.51
N LYS A 180 11.61 27.62 -16.64
CA LYS A 180 12.88 28.30 -17.00
C LYS A 180 13.62 27.55 -18.11
N TYR A 181 13.53 26.22 -18.12
CA TYR A 181 14.16 25.34 -19.09
C TYR A 181 13.10 24.47 -19.78
N ASN A 182 13.31 24.18 -21.06
CA ASN A 182 12.41 23.28 -21.81
C ASN A 182 12.52 21.82 -21.34
N GLU A 183 13.70 21.42 -20.92
CA GLU A 183 13.97 20.08 -20.36
C GLU A 183 14.90 20.23 -19.17
N SER A 184 14.58 19.54 -18.07
CA SER A 184 15.41 19.53 -16.87
C SER A 184 15.01 18.38 -15.93
N SER A 185 15.73 18.25 -14.82
CA SER A 185 15.35 17.37 -13.72
C SER A 185 15.10 18.16 -12.43
N VAL A 186 14.14 17.63 -11.66
CA VAL A 186 13.86 18.12 -10.30
C VAL A 186 14.30 17.03 -9.34
N ASP A 187 15.30 17.37 -8.51
CA ASP A 187 15.82 16.49 -7.48
C ASP A 187 15.37 17.04 -6.12
N LEU A 188 14.43 16.35 -5.47
CA LEU A 188 13.89 16.77 -4.19
C LEU A 188 13.97 15.65 -3.17
N LYS A 189 14.29 16.04 -1.92
CA LYS A 189 14.17 15.16 -0.77
C LYS A 189 12.77 15.25 -0.20
N ILE A 190 12.02 14.16 -0.29
CA ILE A 190 10.67 14.09 0.27
C ILE A 190 10.75 13.50 1.68
N ASN A 191 10.27 14.28 2.66
CA ASN A 191 10.13 13.80 4.03
C ASN A 191 8.94 12.84 4.12
N THR A 192 9.19 11.58 4.39
CA THR A 192 8.13 10.62 4.68
C THR A 192 7.64 10.82 6.11
N LYS A 193 6.40 11.30 6.26
CA LYS A 193 5.75 11.60 7.55
C LYS A 193 5.76 10.44 8.55
N SER A 194 5.99 9.20 8.09
CA SER A 194 5.90 8.01 8.95
C SER A 194 7.17 7.64 9.70
N ASN A 195 8.37 8.04 9.23
CA ASN A 195 9.62 7.52 9.82
C ASN A 195 10.73 8.57 10.01
N ASN A 196 10.50 9.86 9.80
CA ASN A 196 11.56 10.88 9.72
C ASN A 196 12.69 10.49 8.76
N THR A 197 12.40 9.71 7.73
CA THR A 197 13.36 9.35 6.70
C THR A 197 13.11 10.20 5.47
N THR A 198 14.17 10.77 4.93
CA THR A 198 14.14 11.43 3.63
C THR A 198 14.32 10.37 2.54
N SER A 199 13.54 10.44 1.47
CA SER A 199 13.81 9.70 0.25
C SER A 199 14.20 10.67 -0.86
N ASP A 200 15.30 10.36 -1.53
CA ASP A 200 15.69 11.11 -2.73
C ASP A 200 14.73 10.74 -3.86
N THR A 201 14.21 11.76 -4.51
CA THR A 201 13.36 11.60 -5.70
C THR A 201 13.93 12.41 -6.85
N LYS A 202 13.86 11.85 -8.04
CA LYS A 202 14.27 12.50 -9.26
C LYS A 202 13.17 12.40 -10.31
N THR A 203 12.76 13.55 -10.82
CA THR A 203 11.75 13.63 -11.88
C THR A 203 12.36 14.40 -13.04
N PHE A 204 12.36 13.80 -14.22
CA PHE A 204 12.70 14.48 -15.47
C PHE A 204 11.43 15.06 -16.05
N PHE A 205 11.51 16.27 -16.59
CA PHE A 205 10.41 16.88 -17.29
C PHE A 205 10.85 17.47 -18.63
N LYS A 206 9.87 17.56 -19.54
CA LYS A 206 9.97 18.21 -20.82
C LYS A 206 8.75 19.09 -21.04
N ALA A 207 8.95 20.38 -21.25
CA ALA A 207 7.90 21.31 -21.61
C ALA A 207 7.49 21.04 -23.07
N LEU A 208 6.22 20.76 -23.30
CA LEU A 208 5.66 20.46 -24.61
C LEU A 208 5.09 21.70 -25.27
N ASN A 209 4.43 22.54 -24.47
CA ASN A 209 3.78 23.76 -24.96
C ASN A 209 3.64 24.79 -23.83
N TYR A 210 3.56 26.08 -24.22
CA TYR A 210 3.22 27.17 -23.30
C TYR A 210 2.28 28.15 -23.99
N LYS A 211 1.11 28.38 -23.40
CA LYS A 211 0.11 29.33 -23.90
C LYS A 211 -0.71 29.91 -22.76
N ASN A 212 -0.98 31.22 -22.80
CA ASN A 212 -1.85 31.93 -21.85
C ASN A 212 -1.47 31.70 -20.36
N GLY A 213 -0.19 31.73 -20.03
CA GLY A 213 0.27 31.53 -18.65
C GLY A 213 0.31 30.06 -18.18
N ILE A 214 0.02 29.09 -19.04
CA ILE A 214 -0.08 27.68 -18.73
C ILE A 214 0.93 26.89 -19.55
N SER A 215 1.66 25.97 -18.90
CA SER A 215 2.58 25.02 -19.52
C SER A 215 2.00 23.62 -19.53
N GLN A 216 2.26 22.91 -20.61
CA GLN A 216 2.04 21.47 -20.73
C GLN A 216 3.42 20.78 -20.61
N ILE A 217 3.50 19.83 -19.72
CA ILE A 217 4.75 19.13 -19.38
C ILE A 217 4.51 17.62 -19.50
#